data_6f9669e4fea951f52831c8c2004602f5
#
_entry.id   6f9669e4fea951f52831c8c2004602f5
#
_cell.length_a   1.000
_cell.length_b   1.000
_cell.length_c   1.000
_cell.angle_alpha   90.00
_cell.angle_beta   90.00
_cell.angle_gamma   90.00
#
_symmetry.space_group_name_H-M   'P 1'
#
loop_
_entity.id
_entity.type
_entity.pdbx_description
1 polymer ?
#
loop_
_entity_poly.entity_id
_entity_poly.type
_entity_poly.pdbx_seq_one_letter_code
_entity_poly.pdbx_strand_id
1 'polypeptide(L)'
;MKRKILIVEDNIGLSQMQKDWFAQAGYDAVTAMNEPIARSLIRKTTFDLILSDVRLPEGDGISLLEWLRKEKKKIPFIITTE
;
A
#
# COMPACT_ATOMS: atom_id res chain seq x y z
N MET A 1 9.59 -2.65 -17.86
CA MET A 1 8.87 -3.25 -16.71
C MET A 1 8.03 -2.19 -16.00
N LYS A 2 6.82 -2.53 -15.63
CA LYS A 2 5.98 -1.63 -14.88
C LYS A 2 6.41 -1.59 -13.42
N ARG A 3 6.39 -0.41 -12.82
CA ARG A 3 6.61 -0.27 -11.37
C ARG A 3 5.36 -0.69 -10.63
N LYS A 4 5.55 -1.33 -9.50
CA LYS A 4 4.45 -1.85 -8.68
C LYS A 4 4.18 -0.95 -7.49
N ILE A 5 2.91 -0.62 -7.31
CA ILE A 5 2.44 0.21 -6.20
C ILE A 5 1.46 -0.59 -5.36
N LEU A 6 1.66 -0.59 -4.05
CA LEU A 6 0.71 -1.17 -3.12
C LEU A 6 -0.15 -0.05 -2.54
N ILE A 7 -1.45 -0.19 -2.64
CA ILE A 7 -2.42 0.76 -2.09
C ILE A 7 -3.10 0.07 -0.91
N VAL A 8 -2.93 0.62 0.30
CA VAL A 8 -3.54 0.07 1.51
C VAL A 8 -4.67 1.00 1.93
N GLU A 9 -5.89 0.58 1.63
CA GLU A 9 -7.09 1.39 1.80
C GLU A 9 -8.32 0.49 1.96
N ASP A 10 -9.11 0.69 3.01
CA ASP A 10 -10.30 -0.13 3.27
C ASP A 10 -11.54 0.34 2.51
N ASN A 11 -11.58 1.59 2.08
CA ASN A 11 -12.68 2.10 1.27
C ASN A 11 -12.53 1.58 -0.16
N ILE A 12 -13.42 0.66 -0.56
CA ILE A 12 -13.33 -0.01 -1.85
C ILE A 12 -13.42 0.97 -3.01
N GLY A 13 -14.34 1.94 -2.94
CA GLY A 13 -14.49 2.93 -3.99
C GLY A 13 -13.24 3.78 -4.17
N LEU A 14 -12.64 4.23 -3.07
CA LEU A 14 -11.43 5.04 -3.10
C LEU A 14 -10.23 4.23 -3.59
N SER A 15 -10.06 3.01 -3.08
CA SER A 15 -8.93 2.16 -3.50
C SER A 15 -9.01 1.83 -4.99
N GLN A 16 -10.22 1.57 -5.50
CA GLN A 16 -10.41 1.28 -6.92
C GLN A 16 -10.09 2.50 -7.77
N MET A 17 -10.51 3.68 -7.35
CA MET A 17 -10.22 4.92 -8.05
C MET A 17 -8.71 5.18 -8.10
N GLN A 18 -8.02 5.01 -6.98
CA GLN A 18 -6.57 5.17 -6.92
C GLN A 18 -5.86 4.14 -7.81
N LYS A 19 -6.32 2.89 -7.78
CA LYS A 19 -5.77 1.84 -8.63
C LYS A 19 -5.90 2.21 -10.11
N ASP A 20 -7.06 2.71 -10.51
CA ASP A 20 -7.30 3.10 -11.90
C ASP A 20 -6.40 4.27 -12.32
N TRP A 21 -6.20 5.25 -11.44
CA TRP A 21 -5.31 6.38 -11.73
C TRP A 21 -3.89 5.91 -11.99
N PHE A 22 -3.36 5.04 -11.12
CA PHE A 22 -2.00 4.54 -11.30
C PHE A 22 -1.89 3.65 -12.53
N ALA A 23 -2.91 2.85 -12.81
CA ALA A 23 -2.91 2.00 -14.01
C ALA A 23 -2.86 2.84 -15.28
N GLN A 24 -3.62 3.95 -15.33
CA GLN A 24 -3.59 4.85 -16.46
C GLN A 24 -2.24 5.54 -16.63
N ALA A 25 -1.52 5.74 -15.55
CA ALA A 25 -0.18 6.31 -15.57
C ALA A 25 0.92 5.28 -15.89
N GLY A 26 0.55 4.03 -16.12
CA GLY A 26 1.49 3.00 -16.51
C GLY A 26 2.05 2.16 -15.37
N TYR A 27 1.48 2.26 -14.18
CA TYR A 27 1.92 1.48 -13.02
C TYR A 27 1.05 0.24 -12.84
N ASP A 28 1.63 -0.77 -12.19
CA ASP A 28 0.90 -1.97 -11.78
C ASP A 28 0.49 -1.78 -10.31
N ALA A 29 -0.79 -1.53 -10.07
CA ALA A 29 -1.28 -1.23 -8.75
C ALA A 29 -2.03 -2.42 -8.16
N VAL A 30 -1.72 -2.73 -6.90
CA VAL A 30 -2.35 -3.81 -6.13
C VAL A 30 -2.94 -3.19 -4.88
N THR A 31 -4.12 -3.63 -4.47
CA THR A 31 -4.81 -3.10 -3.30
C THR A 31 -4.82 -4.09 -2.15
N ALA A 32 -4.75 -3.58 -0.94
CA ALA A 32 -4.94 -4.34 0.29
C ALA A 32 -5.88 -3.54 1.20
N MET A 33 -6.83 -4.20 1.86
CA MET A 33 -7.83 -3.49 2.64
C MET A 33 -7.49 -3.37 4.12
N ASN A 34 -6.41 -4.01 4.57
CA ASN A 34 -5.97 -3.92 5.97
C ASN A 34 -4.46 -4.20 6.07
N GLU A 35 -3.92 -4.01 7.27
CA GLU A 35 -2.49 -4.20 7.50
C GLU A 35 -2.03 -5.65 7.34
N PRO A 36 -2.72 -6.67 7.86
CA PRO A 36 -2.28 -8.05 7.67
C PRO A 36 -2.17 -8.47 6.20
N ILE A 37 -3.13 -8.07 5.38
CA ILE A 37 -3.08 -8.36 3.94
C ILE A 37 -1.91 -7.63 3.29
N ALA A 38 -1.70 -6.36 3.66
CA ALA A 38 -0.57 -5.58 3.15
C ALA A 38 0.77 -6.25 3.49
N ARG A 39 0.95 -6.69 4.73
CA ARG A 39 2.18 -7.38 5.14
C ARG A 39 2.41 -8.64 4.33
N SER A 40 1.35 -9.42 4.12
CA SER A 40 1.44 -10.66 3.33
C SER A 40 1.91 -10.37 1.91
N LEU A 41 1.33 -9.34 1.28
CA LEU A 41 1.71 -8.96 -0.08
C LEU A 41 3.15 -8.46 -0.15
N ILE A 42 3.58 -7.67 0.83
CA ILE A 42 4.94 -7.14 0.88
C ILE A 42 5.98 -8.26 1.02
N ARG A 43 5.63 -9.32 1.74
CA ARG A 43 6.53 -10.48 1.87
C ARG A 43 6.69 -11.25 0.56
N LYS A 44 5.65 -11.26 -0.27
CA LYS A 44 5.63 -12.06 -1.51
C LYS A 44 6.06 -11.28 -2.74
N THR A 45 5.94 -9.96 -2.72
CA THR A 45 6.12 -9.11 -3.89
C THR A 45 6.95 -7.90 -3.53
N THR A 46 7.86 -7.51 -4.39
CA THR A 46 8.60 -6.27 -4.23
C THR A 46 7.79 -5.12 -4.81
N PHE A 47 7.50 -4.13 -3.98
CA PHE A 47 6.81 -2.92 -4.40
C PHE A 47 7.77 -1.75 -4.50
N ASP A 48 7.51 -0.85 -5.44
CA ASP A 48 8.33 0.35 -5.64
C ASP A 48 7.81 1.52 -4.82
N LEU A 49 6.55 1.47 -4.39
CA LEU A 49 5.91 2.51 -3.59
C LEU A 49 4.76 1.89 -2.82
N ILE A 50 4.57 2.35 -1.60
CA ILE A 50 3.39 2.00 -0.80
C ILE A 50 2.64 3.29 -0.48
N LEU A 51 1.35 3.30 -0.80
CA LEU A 51 0.44 4.39 -0.45
C LEU A 51 -0.55 3.82 0.56
N SER A 52 -0.56 4.32 1.78
CA SER A 52 -1.39 3.78 2.85
C SER A 52 -2.20 4.86 3.54
N ASP A 53 -3.46 4.57 3.80
CA ASP A 53 -4.24 5.35 4.75
C ASP A 53 -3.67 5.10 6.16
N VAL A 54 -3.77 6.11 7.01
CA VAL A 54 -3.35 5.99 8.40
C VAL A 54 -4.32 5.09 9.19
N ARG A 55 -5.61 5.18 8.90
CA ARG A 55 -6.64 4.40 9.59
C ARG A 55 -7.04 3.17 8.77
N LEU A 56 -6.86 2.00 9.35
CA LEU A 56 -7.21 0.74 8.74
C LEU A 56 -8.06 -0.10 9.71
N PRO A 57 -8.94 -0.99 9.22
CA PRO A 57 -9.79 -1.80 10.10
C PRO A 57 -9.01 -2.68 11.07
N GLU A 58 -7.88 -3.19 10.64
CA GLU A 58 -6.98 -3.99 11.47
C GLU A 58 -5.58 -3.41 11.33
N GLY A 59 -5.07 -2.82 12.42
CA GLY A 59 -3.80 -2.13 12.41
C GLY A 59 -3.95 -0.69 11.93
N ASP A 60 -2.87 -0.13 11.41
CA ASP A 60 -2.86 1.22 10.84
C ASP A 60 -1.63 1.43 9.96
N GLY A 61 -1.61 2.55 9.22
CA GLY A 61 -0.52 2.85 8.30
C GLY A 61 0.80 3.13 9.02
N ILE A 62 0.77 3.69 10.21
CA ILE A 62 1.97 3.97 11.01
C ILE A 62 2.60 2.66 11.47
N SER A 63 1.78 1.74 11.99
CA SER A 63 2.25 0.43 12.41
C SER A 63 2.86 -0.36 11.24
N LEU A 64 2.24 -0.26 10.06
CA LEU A 64 2.75 -0.89 8.85
C LEU A 64 4.11 -0.33 8.47
N LEU A 65 4.27 0.99 8.52
CA LEU A 65 5.55 1.64 8.23
C LEU A 65 6.62 1.22 9.22
N GLU A 66 6.31 1.18 10.52
CA GLU A 66 7.25 0.76 11.54
C GLU A 66 7.72 -0.67 11.30
N TRP A 67 6.78 -1.56 11.00
CA TRP A 67 7.10 -2.96 10.69
C TRP A 67 8.03 -3.05 9.47
N LEU A 68 7.72 -2.27 8.43
CA LEU A 68 8.50 -2.25 7.20
C LEU A 68 9.95 -1.87 7.47
N ARG A 69 10.18 -0.85 8.32
CA ARG A 69 11.53 -0.38 8.66
C ARG A 69 12.27 -1.37 9.53
N LYS A 70 11.57 -2.08 10.43
CA LYS A 70 12.18 -3.16 11.22
C LYS A 70 12.63 -4.31 10.33
N GLU A 71 11.92 -4.59 9.26
CA GLU A 71 12.29 -5.60 8.27
C GLU A 71 13.37 -5.09 7.31
N LYS A 72 13.91 -3.90 7.56
CA LYS A 72 14.96 -3.26 6.78
C LYS A 72 14.60 -3.05 5.31
N LYS A 73 13.32 -2.91 5.03
CA LYS A 73 12.83 -2.61 3.69
C LYS A 73 12.73 -1.10 3.51
N LYS A 74 13.39 -0.58 2.48
CA LYS A 74 13.48 0.87 2.23
C LYS A 74 12.54 1.31 1.13
N ILE A 75 11.35 0.74 1.08
CA ILE A 75 10.36 1.09 0.07
C ILE A 75 9.80 2.48 0.42
N PRO A 76 9.73 3.41 -0.55
CA PRO A 76 9.08 4.70 -0.34
C PRO A 76 7.64 4.50 0.14
N PHE A 77 7.24 5.28 1.14
CA PHE A 77 5.97 5.10 1.82
C PHE A 77 5.27 6.45 1.98
N ILE A 78 4.07 6.55 1.46
CA ILE A 78 3.25 7.77 1.58
C ILE A 78 2.04 7.45 2.43
N ILE A 79 1.83 8.24 3.48
CA ILE A 79 0.66 8.11 4.34
C ILE A 79 -0.35 9.18 3.95
N THR A 80 -1.58 8.74 3.72
CA THR A 80 -2.69 9.65 3.45
C THR A 80 -3.58 9.75 4.69
N THR A 81 -4.12 10.93 4.93
CA THR A 81 -5.06 11.18 6.02
C THR A 81 -6.34 11.75 5.44
N GLU A 82 -7.45 11.37 6.02
CA GLU A 82 -8.75 11.96 5.68
C GLU A 82 -9.22 12.88 6.78
#